data_dd8eafed77b72dfda82c6fca93f3c73b
#
_entry.id   dd8eafed77b72dfda82c6fca93f3c73b
#
_cell.length_a   1.000
_cell.length_b   1.000
_cell.length_c   1.000
_cell.angle_alpha   90.00
_cell.angle_beta   90.00
_cell.angle_gamma   90.00
#
_symmetry.space_group_name_H-M   'P 1'
#
loop_
_entity.id
_entity.type
_entity.pdbx_description
1 polymer ?
#
loop_
_entity_poly.entity_id
_entity_poly.type
_entity_poly.pdbx_seq_one_letter_code
_entity_poly.pdbx_strand_id
1 'polypeptide(L)'
;MPAFMWISRHTPNDCPAFHEKHRKATVEFISTIDSLTKKHGIKLLGSWTDFPEHIIYLVFEGNLDTMQKLQMEPCIMAWLSWNTMERKIVSKNEEILKMLKKAK
;
A
#
# COMPACT_ATOMS: atom_id res chain seq x y z
N MET A 1 -2.54 2.79 16.83
CA MET A 1 -1.67 3.15 15.69
C MET A 1 -2.51 3.54 14.49
N PRO A 2 -2.11 4.56 13.73
CA PRO A 2 -2.84 4.93 12.54
C PRO A 2 -2.75 3.84 11.47
N ALA A 3 -3.73 3.81 10.61
CA ALA A 3 -3.72 2.96 9.43
C ALA A 3 -3.40 3.80 8.20
N PHE A 4 -2.67 3.20 7.27
CA PHE A 4 -2.26 3.83 6.02
C PHE A 4 -2.84 3.04 4.87
N MET A 5 -3.47 3.75 3.94
CA MET A 5 -4.00 3.13 2.74
C MET A 5 -3.22 3.64 1.53
N TRP A 6 -2.65 2.70 0.77
CA TRP A 6 -2.00 3.00 -0.49
C TRP A 6 -2.93 2.56 -1.62
N ILE A 7 -3.21 3.49 -2.51
CA ILE A 7 -4.03 3.24 -3.71
C ILE A 7 -3.13 3.52 -4.89
N SER A 8 -2.72 2.46 -5.58
CA SER A 8 -1.75 2.55 -6.68
C SER A 8 -2.45 2.30 -8.00
N ARG A 9 -2.23 3.21 -8.95
CA ARG A 9 -2.80 3.13 -10.29
C ARG A 9 -1.70 3.09 -11.33
N HIS A 10 -1.91 2.30 -12.36
CA HIS A 10 -1.07 2.30 -13.54
C HIS A 10 -1.95 2.43 -14.79
N THR A 11 -1.36 2.93 -15.88
CA THR A 11 -2.08 3.04 -17.15
C THR A 11 -2.25 1.65 -17.78
N PRO A 12 -3.21 1.46 -18.70
CA PRO A 12 -3.36 0.20 -19.42
C PRO A 12 -2.08 -0.22 -20.16
N ASN A 13 -1.31 0.75 -20.68
CA ASN A 13 -0.05 0.46 -21.37
C ASN A 13 1.03 -0.10 -20.42
N ASP A 14 0.97 0.24 -19.14
CA ASP A 14 1.91 -0.21 -18.14
C ASP A 14 1.41 -1.44 -17.37
N CYS A 15 0.25 -1.97 -17.73
CA CYS A 15 -0.38 -3.07 -16.99
C CYS A 15 0.53 -4.30 -16.94
N PRO A 16 0.78 -4.86 -15.75
CA PRO A 16 1.59 -6.07 -15.60
C PRO A 16 1.10 -7.25 -16.43
N ALA A 17 -0.18 -7.33 -16.76
CA ALA A 17 -0.73 -8.39 -17.59
C ALA A 17 -0.15 -8.38 -19.02
N PHE A 18 0.26 -7.21 -19.52
CA PHE A 18 0.70 -7.04 -20.91
C PHE A 18 2.12 -6.50 -21.03
N HIS A 19 2.79 -6.22 -19.92
CA HIS A 19 4.11 -5.61 -19.90
C HIS A 19 5.07 -6.48 -19.07
N GLU A 20 6.00 -7.16 -19.74
CA GLU A 20 6.86 -8.15 -19.09
C GLU A 20 7.67 -7.61 -17.92
N LYS A 21 8.32 -6.46 -18.10
CA LYS A 21 9.13 -5.83 -17.06
C LYS A 21 8.29 -5.46 -15.83
N HIS A 22 7.13 -4.89 -16.06
CA HIS A 22 6.21 -4.50 -14.99
C HIS A 22 5.59 -5.71 -14.30
N ARG A 23 5.38 -6.80 -15.05
CA ARG A 23 4.92 -8.07 -14.48
C ARG A 23 5.94 -8.61 -13.47
N LYS A 24 7.22 -8.63 -13.84
CA LYS A 24 8.28 -9.10 -12.94
C LYS A 24 8.36 -8.23 -11.68
N ALA A 25 8.30 -6.91 -11.84
CA ALA A 25 8.30 -5.98 -10.71
C ALA A 25 7.09 -6.18 -9.79
N THR A 26 5.92 -6.41 -10.35
CA THR A 26 4.69 -6.63 -9.58
C THR A 26 4.73 -7.96 -8.83
N VAL A 27 5.21 -9.02 -9.47
CA VAL A 27 5.38 -10.33 -8.81
C VAL A 27 6.33 -10.20 -7.63
N GLU A 28 7.47 -9.53 -7.81
CA GLU A 28 8.42 -9.30 -6.73
C GLU A 28 7.78 -8.49 -5.60
N PHE A 29 7.10 -7.40 -5.93
CA PHE A 29 6.43 -6.55 -4.94
C PHE A 29 5.41 -7.33 -4.12
N ILE A 30 4.48 -8.01 -4.79
CA ILE A 30 3.41 -8.74 -4.10
C ILE A 30 3.98 -9.91 -3.28
N SER A 31 5.01 -10.59 -3.79
CA SER A 31 5.62 -11.72 -3.11
C SER A 31 6.43 -11.34 -1.87
N THR A 32 6.95 -10.10 -1.82
CA THR A 32 7.86 -9.66 -0.74
C THR A 32 7.22 -8.69 0.24
N ILE A 33 6.07 -8.10 -0.08
CA ILE A 33 5.49 -7.04 0.75
C ILE A 33 5.22 -7.49 2.19
N ASP A 34 4.79 -8.72 2.39
CA ASP A 34 4.52 -9.23 3.74
C ASP A 34 5.79 -9.31 4.59
N SER A 35 6.88 -9.84 4.02
CA SER A 35 8.16 -9.91 4.74
C SER A 35 8.77 -8.53 4.96
N LEU A 36 8.63 -7.61 4.02
CA LEU A 36 9.13 -6.25 4.16
C LEU A 36 8.38 -5.47 5.24
N THR A 37 7.06 -5.62 5.31
CA THR A 37 6.29 -4.98 6.38
C THR A 37 6.70 -5.50 7.74
N LYS A 38 6.90 -6.80 7.89
CA LYS A 38 7.38 -7.41 9.14
C LYS A 38 8.76 -6.89 9.52
N LYS A 39 9.66 -6.75 8.56
CA LYS A 39 11.01 -6.19 8.78
C LYS A 39 10.93 -4.79 9.41
N HIS A 40 9.98 -3.98 9.01
CA HIS A 40 9.82 -2.61 9.49
C HIS A 40 8.84 -2.47 10.66
N GLY A 41 8.37 -3.59 11.22
CA GLY A 41 7.41 -3.55 12.32
C GLY A 41 6.03 -3.03 11.93
N ILE A 42 5.66 -3.19 10.68
CA ILE A 42 4.38 -2.76 10.11
C ILE A 42 3.50 -3.99 9.97
N LYS A 43 2.21 -3.83 10.25
CA LYS A 43 1.22 -4.88 10.04
C LYS A 43 0.51 -4.63 8.71
N LEU A 44 0.59 -5.59 7.80
CA LEU A 44 -0.17 -5.56 6.55
C LEU A 44 -1.58 -6.09 6.84
N LEU A 45 -2.57 -5.20 6.75
CA LEU A 45 -3.96 -5.55 7.03
C LEU A 45 -4.67 -6.14 5.82
N GLY A 46 -4.23 -5.79 4.63
CA GLY A 46 -4.82 -6.33 3.41
C GLY A 46 -4.14 -5.86 2.15
N SER A 47 -4.32 -6.63 1.09
CA SER A 47 -3.76 -6.35 -0.23
C SER A 47 -4.77 -6.87 -1.26
N TRP A 48 -5.29 -5.98 -2.10
CA TRP A 48 -6.32 -6.29 -3.08
C TRP A 48 -6.01 -5.61 -4.41
N THR A 49 -6.47 -6.22 -5.49
CA THR A 49 -6.36 -5.66 -6.84
C THR A 49 -7.73 -5.53 -7.47
N ASP A 50 -8.04 -4.33 -7.94
CA ASP A 50 -9.16 -4.09 -8.84
C ASP A 50 -8.60 -4.17 -10.26
N PHE A 51 -8.64 -5.37 -10.84
CA PHE A 51 -7.99 -5.64 -12.12
C PHE A 51 -8.58 -4.81 -13.27
N PRO A 52 -9.91 -4.71 -13.42
CA PRO A 52 -10.49 -3.90 -14.49
C PRO A 52 -10.10 -2.42 -14.45
N GLU A 53 -9.94 -1.86 -13.26
CA GLU A 53 -9.61 -0.44 -13.08
C GLU A 53 -8.10 -0.18 -12.97
N HIS A 54 -7.27 -1.23 -13.01
CA HIS A 54 -5.81 -1.13 -12.88
C HIS A 54 -5.36 -0.47 -11.57
N ILE A 55 -6.00 -0.88 -10.46
CA ILE A 55 -5.74 -0.32 -9.13
C ILE A 55 -5.33 -1.43 -8.17
N ILE A 56 -4.30 -1.17 -7.37
CA ILE A 56 -3.89 -2.03 -6.27
C ILE A 56 -4.11 -1.27 -4.97
N TYR A 57 -4.79 -1.91 -4.02
CA TYR A 57 -5.05 -1.37 -2.69
C TYR A 57 -4.24 -2.11 -1.65
N LEU A 58 -3.57 -1.36 -0.79
CA LEU A 58 -2.82 -1.91 0.34
C LEU A 58 -3.22 -1.14 1.59
N VAL A 59 -3.43 -1.86 2.69
CA VAL A 59 -3.76 -1.24 3.96
C VAL A 59 -2.78 -1.73 5.01
N PHE A 60 -2.16 -0.78 5.71
CA PHE A 60 -1.14 -1.06 6.71
C PHE A 60 -1.51 -0.43 8.05
N GLU A 61 -0.99 -1.01 9.12
CA GLU A 61 -1.01 -0.40 10.46
C GLU A 61 0.43 -0.23 10.92
N GLY A 62 0.79 0.99 11.28
CA GLY A 62 2.15 1.33 11.68
C GLY A 62 2.27 2.80 12.01
N ASN A 63 3.48 3.31 12.06
CA ASN A 63 3.70 4.75 12.23
C ASN A 63 4.29 5.35 10.96
N LEU A 64 4.23 6.67 10.86
CA LEU A 64 4.66 7.39 9.65
C LEU A 64 6.13 7.13 9.33
N ASP A 65 6.99 7.09 10.35
CA ASP A 65 8.42 6.89 10.16
C ASP A 65 8.71 5.53 9.53
N THR A 66 8.12 4.46 10.04
CA THR A 66 8.30 3.12 9.48
C THR A 66 7.70 2.99 8.08
N MET A 67 6.58 3.68 7.82
CA MET A 67 5.97 3.69 6.49
C MET A 67 6.88 4.36 5.46
N GLN A 68 7.56 5.44 5.84
CA GLN A 68 8.52 6.10 4.97
C GLN A 68 9.72 5.21 4.67
N LYS A 69 10.22 4.48 5.68
CA LYS A 69 11.31 3.52 5.49
C LYS A 69 10.90 2.36 4.59
N LEU A 70 9.69 1.85 4.75
CA LEU A 70 9.15 0.81 3.87
C LEU A 70 9.15 1.28 2.41
N GLN A 71 8.70 2.50 2.16
CA GLN A 71 8.62 3.06 0.81
C GLN A 71 9.98 3.16 0.15
N MET A 72 11.05 3.27 0.92
CA MET A 72 12.43 3.35 0.40
C MET A 72 13.02 1.99 0.03
N GLU A 73 12.35 0.89 0.31
CA GLU A 73 12.83 -0.43 -0.11
C GLU A 73 12.95 -0.49 -1.64
N PRO A 74 14.06 -1.03 -2.17
CA PRO A 74 14.32 -0.98 -3.62
C PRO A 74 13.22 -1.58 -4.49
N CYS A 75 12.62 -2.70 -4.10
CA CYS A 75 11.56 -3.31 -4.90
C CYS A 75 10.28 -2.46 -4.90
N ILE A 76 10.02 -1.73 -3.82
CA ILE A 76 8.87 -0.83 -3.74
C ILE A 76 9.12 0.41 -4.58
N MET A 77 10.33 0.98 -4.51
CA MET A 77 10.69 2.13 -5.36
C MET A 77 10.64 1.77 -6.84
N ALA A 78 11.14 0.60 -7.22
CA ALA A 78 11.09 0.13 -8.60
C ALA A 78 9.64 -0.02 -9.08
N TRP A 79 8.76 -0.57 -8.24
CA TRP A 79 7.34 -0.71 -8.55
C TRP A 79 6.65 0.65 -8.66
N LEU A 80 6.96 1.59 -7.76
CA LEU A 80 6.39 2.94 -7.77
C LEU A 80 6.80 3.76 -8.98
N SER A 81 7.91 3.43 -9.64
CA SER A 81 8.43 4.23 -10.75
C SER A 81 7.46 4.32 -11.94
N TRP A 82 6.55 3.35 -12.09
CA TRP A 82 5.57 3.34 -13.18
C TRP A 82 4.11 3.32 -12.67
N ASN A 83 3.92 3.59 -11.37
CA ASN A 83 2.59 3.70 -10.76
C ASN A 83 2.40 5.12 -10.23
N THR A 84 1.15 5.57 -10.26
CA THR A 84 0.73 6.77 -9.52
C THR A 84 0.14 6.30 -8.20
N MET A 85 0.67 6.79 -7.09
CA MET A 85 0.21 6.36 -5.79
C MET A 85 -0.45 7.49 -5.00
N GLU A 86 -1.63 7.19 -4.49
CA GLU A 86 -2.36 8.00 -3.53
C GLU A 86 -2.18 7.37 -2.15
N ARG A 87 -1.82 8.19 -1.17
CA ARG A 87 -1.60 7.76 0.21
C ARG A 87 -2.61 8.44 1.11
N LYS A 88 -3.27 7.64 1.95
CA LYS A 88 -4.24 8.16 2.92
C LYS A 88 -3.90 7.64 4.31
N ILE A 89 -4.06 8.51 5.29
CA ILE A 89 -4.00 8.13 6.70
C ILE A 89 -5.44 8.01 7.16
N VAL A 90 -5.81 6.86 7.69
CA VAL A 90 -7.17 6.56 8.08
C VAL A 90 -7.22 6.06 9.52
N SER A 91 -8.33 6.33 10.18
CA SER A 91 -8.62 5.82 11.52
C SER A 91 -9.76 4.83 11.44
N LYS A 92 -9.72 3.79 12.27
CA LYS A 92 -10.84 2.85 12.36
C LYS A 92 -12.07 3.59 12.89
N ASN A 93 -13.23 3.26 12.37
CA ASN A 93 -14.47 3.89 12.80
C ASN A 93 -14.75 3.69 14.30
N GLU A 94 -14.27 2.60 14.88
CA GLU A 94 -14.34 2.37 16.33
C GLU A 94 -13.65 3.47 17.11
N GLU A 95 -12.48 3.91 16.64
CA GLU A 95 -11.71 5.00 17.28
C GLU A 95 -12.45 6.32 17.11
N ILE A 96 -12.99 6.58 15.92
CA ILE A 96 -13.78 7.79 15.64
C ILE A 96 -15.03 7.81 16.55
N LEU A 97 -15.71 6.69 16.69
CA LEU A 97 -16.89 6.57 17.52
C LEU A 97 -16.57 6.91 18.98
N LYS A 98 -15.46 6.36 19.51
CA LYS A 98 -15.02 6.67 20.88
C LYS A 98 -14.75 8.17 21.05
N MET A 99 -14.08 8.76 20.09
CA MET A 99 -13.79 10.20 20.11
C MET A 99 -15.06 11.03 20.10
N LEU A 100 -16.03 10.70 19.24
CA LEU A 100 -17.29 11.41 19.13
C LEU A 100 -18.15 11.28 20.39
N LYS A 101 -18.15 10.11 21.01
CA LYS A 101 -18.89 9.90 22.27
C LYS A 101 -18.34 10.72 23.43
N LYS A 102 -17.04 11.04 23.41
CA LYS A 102 -16.40 11.88 24.42
C LYS A 102 -16.55 13.37 24.13
N ALA A 103 -16.92 13.74 22.92
CA ALA A 103 -17.11 15.14 22.55
C ALA A 103 -18.35 15.69 23.24
N LYS A 104 -18.24 16.94 23.72
CA LYS A 104 -19.35 17.65 24.40
C LYS A 104 -19.94 18.72 23.48
#